data_f89d824559c993f2d3cf8f3ebc4aa086
#
_entry.id   f89d824559c993f2d3cf8f3ebc4aa086
#
_cell.length_a   1.000
_cell.length_b   1.000
_cell.length_c   1.000
_cell.angle_alpha   90.00
_cell.angle_beta   90.00
_cell.angle_gamma   90.00
#
_symmetry.space_group_name_H-M   'P 1'
#
loop_
_entity.id
_entity.type
_entity.pdbx_description
1 polymer ?
#
loop_
_entity_poly.entity_id
_entity_poly.type
_entity_poly.pdbx_seq_one_letter_code
_entity_poly.pdbx_strand_id
1 'polypeptide(L)'
;MGFPKGFYWGGATAANQYEGGWNEGGRGLAMTDVTTGGTKDTPRYVTYRNADGTPGKYTMFGGKLPEGASYAVLDDYYYPNHIGTDFYHHYKEDIALFAE
;
A
#
# COMPACT_ATOMS: atom_id res chain seq x y z
N MET A 1 18.61 21.01 27.51
CA MET A 1 17.86 21.46 26.33
C MET A 1 16.68 20.54 26.10
N GLY A 2 15.58 21.08 25.78
CA GLY A 2 14.38 20.31 25.51
C GLY A 2 13.32 21.20 24.90
N PHE A 3 12.18 20.61 24.64
CA PHE A 3 11.06 21.32 24.10
C PHE A 3 10.27 21.99 25.23
N PRO A 4 9.50 23.05 24.93
CA PRO A 4 8.70 23.71 25.97
C PRO A 4 7.78 22.70 26.67
N LYS A 5 7.54 22.95 27.94
CA LYS A 5 6.58 22.19 28.72
C LYS A 5 5.20 22.30 28.07
N GLY A 6 4.51 21.17 27.88
CA GLY A 6 3.25 21.12 27.16
C GLY A 6 3.37 21.00 25.66
N PHE A 7 4.58 20.86 25.15
CA PHE A 7 4.80 20.61 23.72
C PHE A 7 4.29 19.23 23.34
N TYR A 8 3.53 19.16 22.26
CA TYR A 8 2.98 17.90 21.77
C TYR A 8 3.87 17.32 20.68
N TRP A 9 4.19 16.04 20.84
CA TRP A 9 4.89 15.27 19.82
C TRP A 9 3.86 14.53 18.99
N GLY A 10 4.06 14.50 17.68
CA GLY A 10 3.14 13.81 16.82
C GLY A 10 3.75 13.45 15.48
N GLY A 11 3.00 12.72 14.71
CA GLY A 11 3.40 12.31 13.39
C GLY A 11 2.18 12.01 12.55
N ALA A 12 2.43 11.66 11.28
CA ALA A 12 1.37 11.29 10.36
C ALA A 12 1.78 10.06 9.56
N THR A 13 0.81 9.23 9.26
CA THR A 13 1.01 8.03 8.44
C THR A 13 -0.09 7.92 7.42
N ALA A 14 0.14 7.13 6.37
CA ALA A 14 -0.88 6.79 5.40
C ALA A 14 -1.28 5.32 5.59
N ALA A 15 -2.58 5.03 5.52
CA ALA A 15 -3.10 3.68 5.77
C ALA A 15 -2.43 2.64 4.88
N ASN A 16 -2.28 2.92 3.59
CA ASN A 16 -1.71 2.00 2.64
C ASN A 16 -0.24 1.67 2.90
N GLN A 17 0.47 2.53 3.64
CA GLN A 17 1.88 2.33 3.99
C GLN A 17 2.07 1.71 5.37
N TYR A 18 1.05 1.75 6.20
CA TYR A 18 1.17 1.48 7.63
C TYR A 18 0.41 0.23 8.07
N GLU A 19 -0.83 0.07 7.62
CA GLU A 19 -1.73 -0.90 8.22
C GLU A 19 -1.40 -2.36 7.90
N GLY A 20 -1.09 -2.70 6.66
CA GLY A 20 -1.08 -4.09 6.22
C GLY A 20 -2.51 -4.64 6.18
N GLY A 21 -2.65 -5.96 6.26
CA GLY A 21 -3.97 -6.59 6.29
C GLY A 21 -4.83 -6.27 5.08
N TRP A 22 -4.22 -6.06 3.93
CA TRP A 22 -4.86 -5.51 2.73
C TRP A 22 -6.04 -6.33 2.21
N ASN A 23 -6.05 -7.62 2.46
CA ASN A 23 -7.09 -8.54 1.99
C ASN A 23 -7.96 -9.10 3.11
N GLU A 24 -7.88 -8.54 4.31
CA GLU A 24 -8.64 -9.05 5.45
C GLU A 24 -9.90 -8.22 5.69
N GLY A 25 -10.87 -8.79 6.42
CA GLY A 25 -12.12 -8.12 6.74
C GLY A 25 -13.05 -7.91 5.57
N GLY A 26 -12.87 -8.64 4.46
CA GLY A 26 -13.71 -8.48 3.28
C GLY A 26 -13.43 -7.22 2.47
N ARG A 27 -12.29 -6.60 2.69
CA ARG A 27 -11.90 -5.37 2.02
C ARG A 27 -11.67 -5.57 0.52
N GLY A 28 -12.19 -4.66 -0.31
CA GLY A 28 -11.94 -4.65 -1.75
C GLY A 28 -10.59 -4.04 -2.11
N LEU A 29 -10.16 -4.23 -3.35
CA LEU A 29 -8.87 -3.74 -3.83
C LEU A 29 -8.91 -2.24 -4.13
N ALA A 30 -7.88 -1.54 -3.70
CA ALA A 30 -7.62 -0.15 -4.09
C ALA A 30 -6.41 -0.10 -5.05
N MET A 31 -6.21 1.04 -5.71
CA MET A 31 -5.07 1.18 -6.62
C MET A 31 -3.73 0.90 -5.93
N THR A 32 -3.56 1.31 -4.69
CA THR A 32 -2.33 1.07 -3.93
C THR A 32 -2.07 -0.41 -3.66
N ASP A 33 -3.12 -1.22 -3.59
CA ASP A 33 -2.97 -2.67 -3.37
C ASP A 33 -2.42 -3.39 -4.61
N VAL A 34 -2.54 -2.78 -5.79
CA VAL A 34 -2.08 -3.35 -7.05
C VAL A 34 -0.92 -2.55 -7.67
N THR A 35 -0.27 -1.71 -6.88
CA THR A 35 0.91 -0.97 -7.28
C THR A 35 2.17 -1.73 -6.90
N THR A 36 3.01 -2.04 -7.88
CA THR A 36 4.24 -2.82 -7.66
C THR A 36 5.33 -1.97 -7.03
N GLY A 37 6.33 -2.62 -6.45
CA GLY A 37 7.54 -1.95 -5.99
C GLY A 37 8.35 -1.44 -7.17
N GLY A 38 9.00 -0.28 -7.01
CA GLY A 38 9.87 0.29 -8.01
C GLY A 38 11.31 0.34 -7.53
N THR A 39 12.22 0.48 -8.47
CA THR A 39 13.63 0.71 -8.20
C THR A 39 14.10 1.91 -9.02
N LYS A 40 15.38 2.26 -8.87
CA LYS A 40 15.96 3.33 -9.67
C LYS A 40 15.81 3.09 -11.18
N ASP A 41 15.89 1.83 -11.60
CA ASP A 41 15.88 1.46 -13.02
C ASP A 41 14.55 0.85 -13.48
N THR A 42 13.65 0.58 -12.54
CA THR A 42 12.37 -0.06 -12.84
C THR A 42 11.23 0.79 -12.29
N PRO A 43 10.33 1.33 -13.14
CA PRO A 43 9.23 2.14 -12.66
C PRO A 43 8.20 1.29 -11.88
N ARG A 44 7.37 1.95 -11.12
CA ARG A 44 6.22 1.31 -10.49
C ARG A 44 5.11 1.12 -11.50
N TYR A 45 4.48 -0.04 -11.45
CA TYR A 45 3.35 -0.39 -12.32
C TYR A 45 2.10 -0.60 -11.49
N VAL A 46 0.96 -0.35 -12.13
CA VAL A 46 -0.35 -0.75 -11.61
C VAL A 46 -0.81 -1.95 -12.43
N THR A 47 -1.13 -3.05 -11.78
CA THR A 47 -1.48 -4.30 -12.46
C THR A 47 -2.98 -4.49 -12.53
N TYR A 48 -3.44 -5.15 -13.61
CA TYR A 48 -4.86 -5.34 -13.87
C TYR A 48 -5.09 -6.61 -14.69
N ARG A 49 -6.36 -7.02 -14.80
CA ARG A 49 -6.80 -8.02 -15.77
C ARG A 49 -7.77 -7.38 -16.73
N ASN A 50 -7.59 -7.67 -18.00
CA ASN A 50 -8.51 -7.23 -19.04
C ASN A 50 -9.83 -8.01 -18.96
N ALA A 51 -10.84 -7.54 -19.70
CA ALA A 51 -12.16 -8.18 -19.71
C ALA A 51 -12.10 -9.64 -20.18
N ASP A 52 -11.11 -10.00 -21.01
CA ASP A 52 -10.90 -11.37 -21.49
C ASP A 52 -10.06 -12.23 -20.52
N GLY A 53 -9.66 -11.70 -19.37
CA GLY A 53 -8.88 -12.40 -18.36
C GLY A 53 -7.37 -12.30 -18.51
N THR A 54 -6.86 -11.63 -19.57
CA THR A 54 -5.41 -11.49 -19.76
C THR A 54 -4.83 -10.45 -18.79
N PRO A 55 -3.63 -10.71 -18.22
CA PRO A 55 -2.99 -9.75 -17.33
C PRO A 55 -2.38 -8.59 -18.09
N GLY A 56 -2.29 -7.42 -17.43
CA GLY A 56 -1.67 -6.24 -18.00
C GLY A 56 -1.14 -5.33 -16.91
N LYS A 57 -0.40 -4.30 -17.32
CA LYS A 57 0.14 -3.30 -16.40
C LYS A 57 0.31 -1.97 -17.13
N TYR A 58 0.24 -0.87 -16.36
CA TYR A 58 0.59 0.45 -16.88
C TYR A 58 1.46 1.17 -15.85
N THR A 59 2.27 2.15 -16.32
CA THR A 59 3.11 2.92 -15.42
C THR A 59 2.26 3.83 -14.54
N MET A 60 2.59 3.89 -13.26
CA MET A 60 1.81 4.59 -12.25
C MET A 60 1.50 6.05 -12.60
N PHE A 61 2.43 6.74 -13.25
CA PHE A 61 2.31 8.16 -13.53
C PHE A 61 1.99 8.50 -14.99
N GLY A 62 1.83 7.54 -15.85
CA GLY A 62 1.62 7.83 -17.27
C GLY A 62 0.52 7.06 -17.94
N GLY A 63 -0.08 6.13 -17.24
CA GLY A 63 -1.07 5.24 -17.79
C GLY A 63 -2.42 5.34 -17.10
N LYS A 64 -3.36 4.58 -17.62
CA LYS A 64 -4.69 4.46 -17.03
C LYS A 64 -5.24 3.06 -17.29
N LEU A 65 -6.21 2.67 -16.47
CA LEU A 65 -6.87 1.38 -16.60
C LEU A 65 -7.64 1.29 -17.92
N PRO A 66 -7.41 0.27 -18.77
CA PRO A 66 -8.18 0.09 -19.98
C PRO A 66 -9.67 -0.13 -19.71
N GLU A 67 -10.51 0.20 -20.68
CA GLU A 67 -11.94 -0.03 -20.57
C GLU A 67 -12.24 -1.51 -20.39
N GLY A 68 -13.12 -1.83 -19.44
CA GLY A 68 -13.50 -3.20 -19.12
C GLY A 68 -12.50 -3.96 -18.28
N ALA A 69 -11.34 -3.38 -17.99
CA ALA A 69 -10.34 -4.01 -17.13
C ALA A 69 -10.63 -3.74 -15.65
N SER A 70 -10.08 -4.59 -14.78
CA SER A 70 -10.19 -4.41 -13.34
C SER A 70 -8.84 -4.63 -12.66
N TYR A 71 -8.61 -3.95 -11.54
CA TYR A 71 -7.39 -4.11 -10.77
C TYR A 71 -7.23 -5.56 -10.32
N ALA A 72 -6.01 -6.07 -10.40
CA ALA A 72 -5.72 -7.45 -10.02
C ALA A 72 -4.31 -7.59 -9.45
N VAL A 73 -4.18 -8.45 -8.45
CA VAL A 73 -2.89 -8.86 -7.90
C VAL A 73 -2.35 -10.00 -8.76
N LEU A 74 -1.14 -9.85 -9.29
CA LEU A 74 -0.50 -10.85 -10.14
C LEU A 74 0.66 -11.50 -9.38
N ASP A 75 0.86 -12.80 -9.58
CA ASP A 75 1.83 -13.58 -8.81
C ASP A 75 3.29 -13.21 -9.05
N ASP A 76 3.59 -12.63 -10.23
CA ASP A 76 4.97 -12.34 -10.63
C ASP A 76 5.50 -10.99 -10.11
N TYR A 77 4.70 -10.26 -9.31
CA TYR A 77 5.05 -8.90 -8.89
C TYR A 77 5.08 -8.78 -7.37
N TYR A 78 5.92 -7.87 -6.89
CA TYR A 78 5.99 -7.49 -5.48
C TYR A 78 5.14 -6.26 -5.23
N TYR A 79 4.27 -6.34 -4.23
CA TYR A 79 3.34 -5.26 -3.85
C TYR A 79 3.67 -4.78 -2.44
N PRO A 80 4.45 -3.69 -2.30
CA PRO A 80 4.94 -3.27 -0.98
C PRO A 80 3.83 -2.88 0.00
N ASN A 81 2.70 -2.37 -0.49
CA ASN A 81 1.63 -1.91 0.38
C ASN A 81 0.77 -3.04 0.96
N HIS A 82 1.00 -4.30 0.54
CA HIS A 82 0.29 -5.43 1.14
C HIS A 82 0.65 -5.63 2.61
N ILE A 83 1.86 -5.37 2.97
CA ILE A 83 2.33 -5.50 4.35
C ILE A 83 2.55 -4.12 4.97
N GLY A 84 3.31 -3.25 4.31
CA GLY A 84 3.69 -1.97 4.88
C GLY A 84 4.38 -2.17 6.22
N THR A 85 3.95 -1.44 7.24
CA THR A 85 4.41 -1.61 8.61
C THR A 85 3.66 -2.74 9.33
N ASP A 86 2.60 -3.25 8.71
CA ASP A 86 1.74 -4.33 9.23
C ASP A 86 1.12 -3.99 10.60
N PHE A 87 0.67 -2.77 10.75
CA PHE A 87 0.03 -2.30 11.97
C PHE A 87 -1.22 -3.13 12.30
N TYR A 88 -1.93 -3.63 11.30
CA TYR A 88 -3.11 -4.46 11.49
C TYR A 88 -2.82 -5.65 12.40
N HIS A 89 -1.65 -6.30 12.24
CA HIS A 89 -1.27 -7.45 13.04
C HIS A 89 -0.44 -7.11 14.27
N HIS A 90 0.04 -5.86 14.38
CA HIS A 90 0.97 -5.46 15.45
C HIS A 90 0.52 -4.25 16.26
N TYR A 91 -0.73 -3.81 16.10
CA TYR A 91 -1.17 -2.54 16.68
C TYR A 91 -1.03 -2.47 18.19
N LYS A 92 -1.21 -3.57 18.89
CA LYS A 92 -1.09 -3.58 20.36
C LYS A 92 0.33 -3.31 20.82
N GLU A 93 1.30 -3.93 20.16
CA GLU A 93 2.72 -3.74 20.46
C GLU A 93 3.16 -2.33 20.10
N ASP A 94 2.73 -1.85 18.92
CA ASP A 94 3.12 -0.55 18.41
C ASP A 94 2.57 0.57 19.27
N ILE A 95 1.33 0.47 19.71
CA ILE A 95 0.72 1.47 20.61
C ILE A 95 1.43 1.48 21.96
N ALA A 96 1.79 0.31 22.48
CA ALA A 96 2.54 0.24 23.72
C ALA A 96 3.90 0.93 23.63
N LEU A 97 4.58 0.82 22.48
CA LEU A 97 5.84 1.51 22.24
C LEU A 97 5.66 3.04 22.20
N PHE A 98 4.58 3.54 21.61
CA PHE A 98 4.30 4.97 21.60
C PHE A 98 4.01 5.53 22.99
N ALA A 99 3.51 4.70 23.90
CA ALA A 99 3.16 5.13 25.25
C ALA A 99 4.35 5.24 26.21
N GLU A 100 5.49 4.74 25.83
CA GLU A 100 6.71 4.79 26.65
C GLU A 100 7.35 6.18 26.73
#